data_5dddf13533289299c6534a67989f5c16
#
_entry.id   5dddf13533289299c6534a67989f5c16
#
_cell.length_a   1.000
_cell.length_b   1.000
_cell.length_c   1.000
_cell.angle_alpha   90.00
_cell.angle_beta   90.00
_cell.angle_gamma   90.00
#
_symmetry.space_group_name_H-M   'P 1'
#
loop_
_entity.id
_entity.type
_entity.pdbx_description
1 polymer ?
#
loop_
_entity_poly.entity_id
_entity_poly.type
_entity_poly.pdbx_seq_one_letter_code
_entity_poly.pdbx_strand_id
1 'polypeptide(L)'
;MGRGLPGFSVITIGEGIGYAVVAHNEVVRTREVGAGLGGHIPLAANGPLCDRGHRGCAQAMLTSGSITAQVSGALRRAVDYEEFLALTADGDPAATAVADAAGEALGRFIALAANLTMQPATVLAGDGIGLFSVAEPAIRRAIAADRDPLADPIELYIDEPGFTAWARGAAAVAIQSAIATLSLAR
;
A
#
# COMPACT_ATOMS: atom_id res chain seq x y z
N MET A 1 9.76 -5.83 -11.23
CA MET A 1 8.55 -6.59 -10.90
C MET A 1 7.49 -6.36 -11.95
N GLY A 2 6.43 -7.13 -11.98
CA GLY A 2 5.39 -7.04 -13.02
C GLY A 2 5.80 -7.49 -14.43
N ARG A 3 7.02 -7.99 -14.63
CA ARG A 3 7.45 -8.52 -15.93
C ARG A 3 6.61 -9.75 -16.29
N GLY A 4 5.88 -9.66 -17.40
CA GLY A 4 4.99 -10.72 -17.88
C GLY A 4 3.52 -10.60 -17.44
N LEU A 5 3.19 -9.65 -16.55
CA LEU A 5 1.81 -9.34 -16.20
C LEU A 5 1.29 -8.20 -17.09
N PRO A 6 0.18 -8.38 -17.83
CA PRO A 6 -0.38 -7.36 -18.69
C PRO A 6 -1.00 -6.19 -17.89
N GLY A 7 -1.30 -6.41 -16.61
CA GLY A 7 -1.86 -5.43 -15.72
C GLY A 7 -1.74 -5.83 -14.25
N PHE A 8 -1.60 -4.83 -13.38
CA PHE A 8 -1.51 -5.00 -11.93
C PHE A 8 -1.73 -3.65 -11.22
N SER A 9 -2.11 -3.70 -9.96
CA SER A 9 -2.10 -2.54 -9.06
C SER A 9 -0.76 -2.45 -8.33
N VAL A 10 -0.36 -1.24 -7.97
CA VAL A 10 0.79 -0.99 -7.08
C VAL A 10 0.31 -0.22 -5.88
N ILE A 11 0.64 -0.68 -4.69
CA ILE A 11 0.44 0.03 -3.43
C ILE A 11 1.80 0.20 -2.77
N THR A 12 2.18 1.44 -2.48
CA THR A 12 3.40 1.71 -1.71
C THR A 12 3.04 2.23 -0.33
N ILE A 13 3.68 1.69 0.70
CA ILE A 13 3.51 2.08 2.11
C ILE A 13 4.85 2.50 2.71
N GLY A 14 4.85 3.58 3.49
CA GLY A 14 6.03 4.18 4.10
C GLY A 14 5.64 5.48 4.79
N GLU A 15 6.41 6.55 4.61
CA GLU A 15 6.06 7.91 5.07
C GLU A 15 4.74 8.40 4.45
N GLY A 16 4.43 7.96 3.25
CA GLY A 16 3.19 8.22 2.54
C GLY A 16 2.61 6.97 1.92
N ILE A 17 1.40 7.10 1.35
CA ILE A 17 0.73 6.02 0.64
C ILE A 17 0.66 6.37 -0.85
N GLY A 18 1.21 5.49 -1.67
CA GLY A 18 1.10 5.59 -3.12
C GLY A 18 0.17 4.51 -3.69
N TYR A 19 -0.56 4.87 -4.75
CA TYR A 19 -1.40 3.94 -5.51
C TYR A 19 -1.25 4.21 -7.00
N ALA A 20 -1.05 3.16 -7.77
CA ALA A 20 -1.00 3.23 -9.22
C ALA A 20 -1.58 1.96 -9.84
N VAL A 21 -2.03 2.08 -11.10
CA VAL A 21 -2.54 0.97 -11.90
C VAL A 21 -1.73 0.88 -13.19
N VAL A 22 -1.33 -0.33 -13.54
CA VAL A 22 -0.79 -0.68 -14.84
C VAL A 22 -1.85 -1.52 -15.56
N ALA A 23 -2.24 -1.13 -16.76
CA ALA A 23 -3.17 -1.85 -17.60
C ALA A 23 -2.59 -1.89 -19.03
N HIS A 24 -2.67 -3.05 -19.70
CA HIS A 24 -2.13 -3.24 -21.04
C HIS A 24 -0.64 -2.85 -21.17
N ASN A 25 0.16 -3.14 -20.14
CA ASN A 25 1.58 -2.77 -20.01
C ASN A 25 1.85 -1.24 -19.94
N GLU A 26 0.84 -0.43 -19.71
CA GLU A 26 0.96 1.02 -19.57
C GLU A 26 0.47 1.50 -18.20
N VAL A 27 1.18 2.47 -17.62
CA VAL A 27 0.73 3.14 -16.39
C VAL A 27 -0.51 3.98 -16.73
N VAL A 28 -1.61 3.74 -16.04
CA VAL A 28 -2.82 4.56 -16.16
C VAL A 28 -2.51 5.96 -15.63
N ARG A 29 -2.58 6.96 -16.51
CA ARG A 29 -2.26 8.36 -16.18
C ARG A 29 -3.48 9.25 -16.37
N THR A 30 -3.71 10.10 -15.40
CA THR A 30 -4.73 11.16 -15.45
C THR A 30 -4.09 12.50 -15.07
N ARG A 31 -4.83 13.59 -15.14
CA ARG A 31 -4.37 14.91 -14.66
C ARG A 31 -4.06 14.92 -13.15
N GLU A 32 -4.62 13.99 -12.41
CA GLU A 32 -4.51 13.89 -10.94
C GLU A 32 -3.41 12.93 -10.49
N VAL A 33 -2.62 12.41 -11.43
CA VAL A 33 -1.44 11.59 -11.10
C VAL A 33 -0.50 12.42 -10.22
N GLY A 34 -0.15 11.85 -9.07
CA GLY A 34 0.69 12.53 -8.06
C GLY A 34 -0.09 13.31 -6.99
N ALA A 35 -1.42 13.45 -7.11
CA ALA A 35 -2.23 14.10 -6.08
C ALA A 35 -2.42 13.27 -4.79
N GLY A 36 -1.90 12.04 -4.74
CA GLY A 36 -1.96 11.19 -3.54
C GLY A 36 -3.36 10.69 -3.18
N LEU A 37 -4.29 10.66 -4.14
CA LEU A 37 -5.71 10.32 -3.88
C LEU A 37 -5.88 8.94 -3.24
N GLY A 38 -5.07 7.96 -3.61
CA GLY A 38 -5.06 6.63 -3.00
C GLY A 38 -4.80 6.65 -1.49
N GLY A 39 -4.06 7.64 -0.99
CA GLY A 39 -3.79 7.82 0.44
C GLY A 39 -5.01 8.17 1.27
N HIS A 40 -6.09 8.66 0.66
CA HIS A 40 -7.28 9.12 1.39
C HIS A 40 -8.52 8.22 1.17
N ILE A 41 -8.33 7.06 0.58
CA ILE A 41 -9.40 6.04 0.49
C ILE A 41 -9.78 5.59 1.90
N PRO A 42 -11.08 5.62 2.29
CA PRO A 42 -11.53 5.18 3.61
C PRO A 42 -11.42 3.66 3.75
N LEU A 43 -10.69 3.20 4.76
CA LEU A 43 -10.41 1.78 5.00
C LEU A 43 -10.96 1.28 6.35
N ALA A 44 -11.11 2.18 7.34
CA ALA A 44 -11.56 1.82 8.68
C ALA A 44 -12.49 2.91 9.25
N ALA A 45 -13.75 2.57 9.51
CA ALA A 45 -14.75 3.53 9.97
C ALA A 45 -14.38 4.22 11.31
N ASN A 46 -13.70 3.48 12.20
CA ASN A 46 -13.32 3.95 13.53
C ASN A 46 -11.80 4.20 13.67
N GLY A 47 -11.08 4.31 12.55
CA GLY A 47 -9.65 4.56 12.56
C GLY A 47 -9.26 5.98 13.00
N PRO A 48 -7.96 6.26 13.14
CA PRO A 48 -7.45 7.59 13.47
C PRO A 48 -7.75 8.61 12.36
N LEU A 49 -7.52 9.89 12.66
CA LEU A 49 -7.62 10.97 11.68
C LEU A 49 -6.26 11.17 11.00
N CYS A 50 -6.27 11.41 9.69
CA CYS A 50 -5.09 11.91 8.99
C CYS A 50 -4.98 13.44 9.12
N ASP A 51 -3.89 14.01 8.61
CA ASP A 51 -3.60 15.45 8.57
C ASP A 51 -4.64 16.27 7.80
N ARG A 52 -5.38 15.63 6.88
CA ARG A 52 -6.49 16.25 6.12
C ARG A 52 -7.85 16.08 6.79
N GLY A 53 -7.92 15.47 7.97
CA GLY A 53 -9.15 15.24 8.72
C GLY A 53 -9.98 14.04 8.26
N HIS A 54 -9.50 13.21 7.34
CA HIS A 54 -10.18 11.98 6.98
C HIS A 54 -9.98 10.90 8.05
N ARG A 55 -11.06 10.26 8.47
CA ARG A 55 -11.01 9.18 9.47
C ARG A 55 -10.73 7.84 8.82
N GLY A 56 -9.75 7.11 9.36
CA GLY A 56 -9.43 5.73 8.96
C GLY A 56 -9.13 5.57 7.47
N CYS A 57 -8.62 6.59 6.82
CA CYS A 57 -8.15 6.49 5.44
C CYS A 57 -6.79 5.76 5.36
N ALA A 58 -6.35 5.42 4.17
CA ALA A 58 -5.10 4.71 3.96
C ALA A 58 -3.90 5.43 4.60
N GLN A 59 -3.82 6.77 4.48
CA GLN A 59 -2.80 7.59 5.14
C GLN A 59 -2.82 7.41 6.67
N ALA A 60 -4.01 7.49 7.27
CA ALA A 60 -4.18 7.37 8.71
C ALA A 60 -3.94 5.95 9.25
N MET A 61 -4.13 4.92 8.43
CA MET A 61 -4.02 3.53 8.86
C MET A 61 -2.65 2.90 8.55
N LEU A 62 -1.98 3.33 7.48
CA LEU A 62 -0.90 2.54 6.88
C LEU A 62 0.45 3.25 6.86
N THR A 63 0.53 4.58 7.09
CA THR A 63 1.84 5.25 7.12
C THR A 63 2.64 4.83 8.34
N SER A 64 3.97 4.75 8.19
CA SER A 64 4.88 4.44 9.29
C SER A 64 4.70 5.40 10.47
N GLY A 65 4.55 6.70 10.17
CA GLY A 65 4.31 7.72 11.20
C GLY A 65 2.98 7.53 11.94
N SER A 66 1.91 7.13 11.27
CA SER A 66 0.62 6.88 11.93
C SER A 66 0.66 5.61 12.78
N ILE A 67 1.29 4.54 12.31
CA ILE A 67 1.45 3.29 13.05
C ILE A 67 2.28 3.53 14.31
N THR A 68 3.44 4.19 14.18
CA THR A 68 4.31 4.47 15.33
C THR A 68 3.67 5.40 16.35
N ALA A 69 2.86 6.38 15.90
CA ALA A 69 2.11 7.25 16.81
C ALA A 69 1.06 6.46 17.62
N GLN A 70 0.34 5.53 17.01
CA GLN A 70 -0.65 4.71 17.69
C GLN A 70 0.00 3.79 18.75
N VAL A 71 1.06 3.08 18.38
CA VAL A 71 1.73 2.17 19.32
C VAL A 71 2.46 2.95 20.43
N SER A 72 3.09 4.10 20.11
CA SER A 72 3.71 4.98 21.10
C SER A 72 2.70 5.50 22.11
N GLY A 73 1.50 5.89 21.63
CA GLY A 73 0.39 6.31 22.49
C GLY A 73 -0.09 5.20 23.43
N ALA A 74 -0.24 3.98 22.92
CA ALA A 74 -0.67 2.82 23.70
C ALA A 74 0.36 2.44 24.77
N LEU A 75 1.65 2.44 24.42
CA LEU A 75 2.75 2.09 25.32
C LEU A 75 3.23 3.27 26.19
N ARG A 76 2.74 4.49 25.95
CA ARG A 76 3.13 5.74 26.63
C ARG A 76 4.64 6.01 26.58
N ARG A 77 5.29 5.66 25.50
CA ARG A 77 6.70 5.93 25.21
C ARG A 77 6.92 6.02 23.71
N ALA A 78 8.00 6.62 23.27
CA ALA A 78 8.37 6.63 21.87
C ALA A 78 8.70 5.20 21.37
N VAL A 79 8.19 4.86 20.21
CA VAL A 79 8.43 3.60 19.48
C VAL A 79 8.66 3.97 18.03
N ASP A 80 9.78 3.58 17.45
CA ASP A 80 10.03 3.71 16.02
C ASP A 80 9.45 2.52 15.22
N TYR A 81 9.58 2.57 13.91
CA TYR A 81 8.95 1.56 13.06
C TYR A 81 9.62 0.18 13.17
N GLU A 82 10.93 0.12 13.33
CA GLU A 82 11.67 -1.15 13.49
C GLU A 82 11.31 -1.79 14.83
N GLU A 83 11.27 -0.98 15.89
CA GLU A 83 10.84 -1.43 17.21
C GLU A 83 9.38 -1.91 17.21
N PHE A 84 8.48 -1.21 16.51
CA PHE A 84 7.10 -1.68 16.33
C PHE A 84 7.04 -3.08 15.69
N LEU A 85 7.81 -3.33 14.64
CA LEU A 85 7.87 -4.65 14.00
C LEU A 85 8.39 -5.71 14.95
N ALA A 86 9.44 -5.41 15.71
CA ALA A 86 10.01 -6.32 16.71
C ALA A 86 9.01 -6.64 17.84
N LEU A 87 8.37 -5.61 18.42
CA LEU A 87 7.36 -5.79 19.46
C LEU A 87 6.18 -6.65 18.98
N THR A 88 5.75 -6.43 17.72
CA THR A 88 4.67 -7.24 17.14
C THR A 88 5.11 -8.69 16.98
N ALA A 89 6.32 -8.94 16.49
CA ALA A 89 6.87 -10.29 16.33
C ALA A 89 7.04 -11.01 17.68
N ASP A 90 7.35 -10.27 18.75
CA ASP A 90 7.45 -10.77 20.12
C ASP A 90 6.08 -10.95 20.81
N GLY A 91 4.98 -10.55 20.13
CA GLY A 91 3.62 -10.73 20.63
C GLY A 91 3.17 -9.67 21.65
N ASP A 92 3.79 -8.48 21.67
CA ASP A 92 3.28 -7.38 22.50
C ASP A 92 1.83 -7.06 22.15
N PRO A 93 0.89 -7.06 23.12
CA PRO A 93 -0.53 -6.92 22.82
C PRO A 93 -0.91 -5.59 22.17
N ALA A 94 -0.24 -4.50 22.51
CA ALA A 94 -0.54 -3.18 21.96
C ALA A 94 -0.01 -3.06 20.52
N ALA A 95 1.21 -3.51 20.28
CA ALA A 95 1.80 -3.53 18.95
C ALA A 95 1.02 -4.46 18.01
N THR A 96 0.66 -5.66 18.48
CA THR A 96 -0.15 -6.64 17.72
C THR A 96 -1.52 -6.06 17.35
N ALA A 97 -2.20 -5.38 18.27
CA ALA A 97 -3.49 -4.76 17.99
C ALA A 97 -3.40 -3.67 16.90
N VAL A 98 -2.35 -2.87 16.92
CA VAL A 98 -2.09 -1.85 15.88
C VAL A 98 -1.72 -2.52 14.55
N ALA A 99 -0.89 -3.57 14.56
CA ALA A 99 -0.52 -4.33 13.38
C ALA A 99 -1.72 -5.01 12.74
N ASP A 100 -2.60 -5.64 13.52
CA ASP A 100 -3.82 -6.27 13.03
C ASP A 100 -4.75 -5.25 12.36
N ALA A 101 -4.98 -4.10 13.02
CA ALA A 101 -5.83 -3.04 12.46
C ALA A 101 -5.25 -2.46 11.15
N ALA A 102 -3.94 -2.24 11.10
CA ALA A 102 -3.25 -1.80 9.88
C ALA A 102 -3.27 -2.90 8.80
N GLY A 103 -3.08 -4.15 9.19
CA GLY A 103 -3.17 -5.30 8.29
C GLY A 103 -4.55 -5.46 7.67
N GLU A 104 -5.62 -5.34 8.47
CA GLU A 104 -7.00 -5.35 7.96
C GLU A 104 -7.24 -4.20 6.97
N ALA A 105 -6.76 -3.00 7.28
CA ALA A 105 -6.85 -1.86 6.37
C ALA A 105 -6.08 -2.10 5.05
N LEU A 106 -4.87 -2.66 5.11
CA LEU A 106 -4.10 -2.99 3.91
C LEU A 106 -4.79 -4.06 3.08
N GLY A 107 -5.29 -5.13 3.70
CA GLY A 107 -6.04 -6.18 3.01
C GLY A 107 -7.29 -5.65 2.32
N ARG A 108 -8.04 -4.78 2.97
CA ARG A 108 -9.18 -4.07 2.39
C ARG A 108 -8.79 -3.20 1.22
N PHE A 109 -7.67 -2.47 1.31
CA PHE A 109 -7.17 -1.66 0.20
C PHE A 109 -6.81 -2.53 -1.01
N ILE A 110 -6.14 -3.65 -0.80
CA ILE A 110 -5.79 -4.61 -1.86
C ILE A 110 -7.06 -5.14 -2.53
N ALA A 111 -8.04 -5.61 -1.75
CA ALA A 111 -9.30 -6.12 -2.27
C ALA A 111 -10.07 -5.05 -3.06
N LEU A 112 -10.17 -3.83 -2.52
CA LEU A 112 -10.82 -2.70 -3.19
C LEU A 112 -10.13 -2.36 -4.51
N ALA A 113 -8.79 -2.27 -4.52
CA ALA A 113 -8.01 -2.03 -5.73
C ALA A 113 -8.28 -3.09 -6.79
N ALA A 114 -8.24 -4.37 -6.42
CA ALA A 114 -8.50 -5.47 -7.35
C ALA A 114 -9.95 -5.51 -7.84
N ASN A 115 -10.92 -5.24 -6.96
CA ASN A 115 -12.35 -5.22 -7.32
C ASN A 115 -12.67 -4.08 -8.31
N LEU A 116 -12.08 -2.89 -8.13
CA LEU A 116 -12.34 -1.72 -8.97
C LEU A 116 -11.61 -1.78 -10.31
N THR A 117 -10.40 -2.31 -10.33
CA THR A 117 -9.56 -2.32 -11.54
C THR A 117 -9.60 -3.63 -12.30
N MET A 118 -10.15 -4.69 -11.68
CA MET A 118 -10.19 -6.06 -12.22
C MET A 118 -8.79 -6.59 -12.57
N GLN A 119 -7.76 -6.09 -11.89
CA GLN A 119 -6.40 -6.57 -12.09
C GLN A 119 -6.14 -7.82 -11.24
N PRO A 120 -5.48 -8.85 -11.82
CA PRO A 120 -5.26 -10.12 -11.12
C PRO A 120 -4.16 -10.05 -10.05
N ALA A 121 -3.35 -9.01 -10.07
CA ALA A 121 -2.18 -8.90 -9.21
C ALA A 121 -2.05 -7.55 -8.53
N THR A 122 -1.43 -7.55 -7.35
CA THR A 122 -1.04 -6.34 -6.62
C THR A 122 0.43 -6.44 -6.21
N VAL A 123 1.19 -5.41 -6.54
CA VAL A 123 2.56 -5.22 -6.06
C VAL A 123 2.54 -4.35 -4.83
N LEU A 124 3.10 -4.83 -3.73
CA LEU A 124 3.29 -4.10 -2.49
C LEU A 124 4.76 -3.70 -2.37
N ALA A 125 5.03 -2.44 -2.08
CA ALA A 125 6.39 -1.90 -2.00
C ALA A 125 6.48 -0.74 -0.98
N GLY A 126 7.68 -0.20 -0.81
CA GLY A 126 7.98 0.94 0.06
C GLY A 126 8.62 0.54 1.40
N ASP A 127 9.12 1.54 2.12
CA ASP A 127 9.90 1.31 3.34
C ASP A 127 9.04 0.76 4.51
N GLY A 128 7.72 0.92 4.44
CA GLY A 128 6.76 0.37 5.40
C GLY A 128 6.32 -1.07 5.10
N ILE A 129 6.93 -1.76 4.11
CA ILE A 129 6.48 -3.10 3.71
C ILE A 129 6.68 -4.17 4.79
N GLY A 130 7.51 -3.91 5.79
CA GLY A 130 7.67 -4.78 6.96
C GLY A 130 6.36 -5.10 7.67
N LEU A 131 5.35 -4.23 7.57
CA LEU A 131 3.99 -4.50 8.06
C LEU A 131 3.45 -5.82 7.50
N PHE A 132 3.75 -6.15 6.24
CA PHE A 132 3.24 -7.38 5.62
C PHE A 132 3.68 -8.63 6.40
N SER A 133 4.94 -8.69 6.82
CA SER A 133 5.48 -9.86 7.50
C SER A 133 4.87 -10.10 8.89
N VAL A 134 4.51 -9.03 9.62
CA VAL A 134 3.96 -9.13 10.98
C VAL A 134 2.42 -9.15 11.01
N ALA A 135 1.75 -8.72 9.92
CA ALA A 135 0.29 -8.63 9.85
C ALA A 135 -0.31 -9.50 8.72
N GLU A 136 0.46 -10.38 8.07
CA GLU A 136 0.00 -11.19 6.94
C GLU A 136 -1.33 -11.92 7.21
N PRO A 137 -1.57 -12.55 8.37
CA PRO A 137 -2.85 -13.21 8.62
C PRO A 137 -4.05 -12.24 8.59
N ALA A 138 -3.90 -11.04 9.14
CA ALA A 138 -4.95 -10.01 9.13
C ALA A 138 -5.19 -9.48 7.70
N ILE A 139 -4.12 -9.25 6.93
CA ILE A 139 -4.21 -8.83 5.53
C ILE A 139 -4.98 -9.87 4.71
N ARG A 140 -4.62 -11.14 4.80
CA ARG A 140 -5.28 -12.22 4.04
C ARG A 140 -6.73 -12.41 4.43
N ARG A 141 -7.06 -12.33 5.72
CA ARG A 141 -8.47 -12.37 6.19
C ARG A 141 -9.29 -11.24 5.59
N ALA A 142 -8.76 -10.01 5.59
CA ALA A 142 -9.46 -8.85 5.05
C ALA A 142 -9.63 -8.94 3.52
N ILE A 143 -8.63 -9.41 2.79
CA ILE A 143 -8.76 -9.69 1.35
C ILE A 143 -9.91 -10.67 1.12
N ALA A 144 -9.93 -11.78 1.83
CA ALA A 144 -10.96 -12.82 1.67
C ALA A 144 -12.36 -12.30 2.03
N ALA A 145 -12.47 -11.43 3.04
CA ALA A 145 -13.74 -10.87 3.48
C ALA A 145 -14.37 -9.90 2.47
N ASP A 146 -13.54 -9.14 1.74
CA ASP A 146 -13.98 -8.08 0.84
C ASP A 146 -13.99 -8.51 -0.65
N ARG A 147 -13.65 -9.77 -0.96
CA ARG A 147 -13.70 -10.35 -2.31
C ARG A 147 -14.89 -11.28 -2.49
N ASP A 148 -15.42 -11.32 -3.71
CA ASP A 148 -16.38 -12.36 -4.08
C ASP A 148 -15.72 -13.75 -3.99
N PRO A 149 -16.34 -14.74 -3.33
CA PRO A 149 -15.79 -16.08 -3.23
C PRO A 149 -15.54 -16.79 -4.58
N LEU A 150 -16.21 -16.34 -5.64
CA LEU A 150 -16.05 -16.88 -7.00
C LEU A 150 -14.95 -16.15 -7.80
N ALA A 151 -14.41 -15.05 -7.27
CA ALA A 151 -13.32 -14.34 -7.95
C ALA A 151 -11.99 -15.10 -7.80
N ASP A 152 -11.17 -15.03 -8.84
CA ASP A 152 -9.83 -15.61 -8.79
C ASP A 152 -8.99 -14.96 -7.67
N PRO A 153 -8.10 -15.74 -7.03
CA PRO A 153 -7.17 -15.21 -6.02
C PRO A 153 -6.32 -14.07 -6.58
N ILE A 154 -6.10 -13.04 -5.75
CA ILE A 154 -5.17 -11.96 -6.08
C ILE A 154 -3.74 -12.45 -5.89
N GLU A 155 -2.90 -12.32 -6.93
CA GLU A 155 -1.47 -12.56 -6.82
C GLU A 155 -0.80 -11.38 -6.11
N LEU A 156 -0.14 -11.63 -4.98
CA LEU A 156 0.60 -10.63 -4.22
C LEU A 156 2.09 -10.73 -4.50
N TYR A 157 2.68 -9.64 -4.96
CA TYR A 157 4.12 -9.50 -5.16
C TYR A 157 4.66 -8.50 -4.15
N ILE A 158 5.52 -8.97 -3.26
CA ILE A 158 6.16 -8.13 -2.26
C ILE A 158 7.52 -7.69 -2.81
N ASP A 159 7.71 -6.37 -2.95
CA ASP A 159 8.99 -5.81 -3.34
C ASP A 159 9.83 -5.50 -2.09
N GLU A 160 11.04 -6.01 -2.05
CA GLU A 160 11.95 -5.72 -0.93
C GLU A 160 12.22 -4.21 -0.83
N PRO A 161 12.32 -3.66 0.39
CA PRO A 161 12.58 -2.25 0.59
C PRO A 161 13.91 -1.84 -0.03
N GLY A 162 13.92 -0.69 -0.72
CA GLY A 162 15.16 -0.16 -1.27
C GLY A 162 14.97 0.90 -2.34
N PHE A 163 15.90 1.87 -2.36
CA PHE A 163 15.91 3.00 -3.29
C PHE A 163 16.00 2.58 -4.77
N THR A 164 16.54 1.40 -5.05
CA THR A 164 16.72 0.88 -6.42
C THR A 164 15.41 0.71 -7.17
N ALA A 165 14.35 0.29 -6.49
CA ALA A 165 13.03 0.14 -7.11
C ALA A 165 12.44 1.50 -7.53
N TRP A 166 12.58 2.51 -6.68
CA TRP A 166 12.18 3.89 -6.97
C TRP A 166 12.96 4.47 -8.15
N ALA A 167 14.29 4.31 -8.18
CA ALA A 167 15.15 4.78 -9.26
C ALA A 167 14.78 4.13 -10.60
N ARG A 168 14.52 2.82 -10.61
CA ARG A 168 14.05 2.09 -11.81
C ARG A 168 12.69 2.57 -12.28
N GLY A 169 11.76 2.78 -11.36
CA GLY A 169 10.43 3.30 -11.67
C GLY A 169 10.50 4.69 -12.30
N ALA A 170 11.26 5.60 -11.70
CA ALA A 170 11.47 6.95 -12.22
C ALA A 170 12.13 6.93 -13.62
N ALA A 171 13.15 6.11 -13.83
CA ALA A 171 13.79 5.95 -15.12
C ALA A 171 12.82 5.41 -16.19
N ALA A 172 12.01 4.40 -15.85
CA ALA A 172 11.02 3.85 -16.77
C ALA A 172 9.98 4.90 -17.18
N VAL A 173 9.48 5.69 -16.24
CA VAL A 173 8.53 6.78 -16.51
C VAL A 173 9.18 7.87 -17.39
N ALA A 174 10.43 8.25 -17.12
CA ALA A 174 11.15 9.24 -17.92
C ALA A 174 11.33 8.77 -19.36
N ILE A 175 11.74 7.51 -19.58
CA ILE A 175 11.90 6.92 -20.91
C ILE A 175 10.57 6.89 -21.67
N GLN A 176 9.50 6.41 -21.06
CA GLN A 176 8.17 6.39 -21.68
C GLN A 176 7.68 7.79 -22.06
N SER A 177 7.91 8.78 -21.21
CA SER A 177 7.55 10.17 -21.49
C SER A 177 8.33 10.76 -22.65
N ALA A 178 9.62 10.48 -22.72
CA ALA A 178 10.48 10.92 -23.84
C ALA A 178 10.05 10.32 -25.18
N ILE A 179 9.75 9.01 -25.20
CA ILE A 179 9.26 8.32 -26.40
C ILE A 179 7.93 8.89 -26.86
N ALA A 180 6.98 9.11 -25.95
CA ALA A 180 5.68 9.70 -26.26
C ALA A 180 5.82 11.11 -26.85
N THR A 181 6.71 11.94 -26.31
CA THR A 181 6.97 13.30 -26.83
C THR A 181 7.58 13.27 -28.21
N LEU A 182 8.52 12.36 -28.48
CA LEU A 182 9.17 12.21 -29.78
C LEU A 182 8.22 11.69 -30.88
N SER A 183 7.26 10.85 -30.52
CA SER A 183 6.25 10.34 -31.47
C SER A 183 5.17 11.37 -31.84
N LEU A 184 4.93 12.37 -31.00
CA LEU A 184 4.02 13.49 -31.27
C LEU A 184 4.66 14.61 -32.11
N ALA A 185 5.99 14.61 -32.23
CA ALA A 185 6.74 15.62 -32.99
C ALA A 185 6.95 15.23 -34.47
N ARG A 186 6.34 14.14 -34.94
CA ARG A 186 6.28 13.69 -36.35
C ARG A 186 4.89 13.90 -36.91
#